data_4021ef4522f0ad63e0205634c86874d9
#
_entry.id   4021ef4522f0ad63e0205634c86874d9
#
_cell.length_a   1.000
_cell.length_b   1.000
_cell.length_c   1.000
_cell.angle_alpha   90.00
_cell.angle_beta   90.00
_cell.angle_gamma   90.00
#
_symmetry.space_group_name_H-M   'P 1'
#
loop_
_entity.id
_entity.type
_entity.pdbx_description
1 polymer ?
#
loop_
_entity_poly.entity_id
_entity_poly.type
_entity_poly.pdbx_seq_one_letter_code
_entity_poly.pdbx_strand_id
1 'polypeptide(L)'
;MLQVIPTTLDVANDLVAQWHRHHPPVVGYRFALLCIDEIGLPHGVVIVGRPVSRMIDQYRVAEVSRLATDGHKNACSILYGAAARVAKAMGFQSIQTYILDSESGVSLKASGWQFKAISDGGTWSREQRERKQKAPTNQKLKFTKTLNQKAADLVLRKKEKAQFELFGC
;
A
#
# COMPACT_ATOMS: atom_id res chain seq x y z
N MET A 1 14.52 20.76 -4.10
CA MET A 1 13.36 20.05 -4.72
C MET A 1 13.37 18.59 -4.22
N LEU A 2 12.20 17.99 -3.90
CA LEU A 2 12.16 16.60 -3.46
C LEU A 2 12.24 15.65 -4.67
N GLN A 3 13.05 14.59 -4.51
CA GLN A 3 13.21 13.52 -5.50
C GLN A 3 12.82 12.18 -4.89
N VAL A 4 12.39 11.23 -5.73
CA VAL A 4 12.05 9.86 -5.29
C VAL A 4 13.03 8.88 -5.92
N ILE A 5 13.66 8.08 -5.08
CA ILE A 5 14.62 7.05 -5.47
C ILE A 5 14.23 5.68 -4.89
N PRO A 6 14.67 4.57 -5.50
CA PRO A 6 14.48 3.25 -4.91
C PRO A 6 15.34 3.05 -3.66
N THR A 7 14.89 2.15 -2.77
CA THR A 7 15.64 1.77 -1.57
C THR A 7 15.44 0.29 -1.23
N THR A 8 16.27 -0.22 -0.32
CA THR A 8 16.13 -1.57 0.22
C THR A 8 15.09 -1.64 1.34
N LEU A 9 14.61 -2.85 1.65
CA LEU A 9 13.67 -3.04 2.74
C LEU A 9 14.28 -2.69 4.11
N ASP A 10 15.55 -2.99 4.32
CA ASP A 10 16.24 -2.74 5.58
C ASP A 10 16.32 -1.24 5.86
N VAL A 11 16.81 -0.45 4.91
CA VAL A 11 16.84 1.02 5.02
C VAL A 11 15.44 1.59 5.23
N ALA A 12 14.44 1.06 4.50
CA ALA A 12 13.06 1.50 4.65
C ALA A 12 12.50 1.21 6.05
N ASN A 13 12.76 0.03 6.59
CA ASN A 13 12.34 -0.35 7.94
C ASN A 13 13.01 0.50 9.02
N ASP A 14 14.30 0.83 8.87
CA ASP A 14 15.05 1.67 9.81
C ASP A 14 14.42 3.09 9.87
N LEU A 15 14.10 3.67 8.73
CA LEU A 15 13.44 4.97 8.67
C LEU A 15 12.00 4.93 9.20
N VAL A 16 11.26 3.87 8.93
CA VAL A 16 9.93 3.66 9.53
C VAL A 16 10.03 3.57 11.05
N ALA A 17 11.01 2.83 11.58
CA ALA A 17 11.23 2.74 13.02
C ALA A 17 11.60 4.08 13.65
N GLN A 18 12.34 4.92 12.94
CA GLN A 18 12.73 6.25 13.40
C GLN A 18 11.55 7.22 13.44
N TRP A 19 10.65 7.21 12.43
CA TRP A 19 9.56 8.17 12.30
C TRP A 19 8.21 7.64 12.81
N HIS A 20 8.01 6.32 12.83
CA HIS A 20 6.82 5.63 13.34
C HIS A 20 7.19 4.67 14.48
N ARG A 21 7.24 5.16 15.72
CA ARG A 21 7.69 4.40 16.90
C ARG A 21 6.85 3.17 17.28
N HIS A 22 5.71 2.92 16.65
CA HIS A 22 4.75 1.90 17.08
C HIS A 22 4.50 0.78 16.07
N HIS A 23 5.22 0.77 14.94
CA HIS A 23 5.02 -0.26 13.92
C HIS A 23 6.22 -1.21 13.84
N PRO A 24 5.99 -2.54 13.93
CA PRO A 24 7.04 -3.51 13.70
C PRO A 24 7.55 -3.43 12.26
N PRO A 25 8.81 -3.83 12.01
CA PRO A 25 9.36 -3.94 10.67
C PRO A 25 8.49 -4.79 9.75
N VAL A 26 8.44 -4.43 8.48
CA VAL A 26 7.78 -5.22 7.44
C VAL A 26 8.72 -6.34 7.00
N VAL A 27 8.21 -7.58 6.94
CA VAL A 27 9.02 -8.77 6.61
C VAL A 27 9.13 -8.99 5.11
N GLY A 28 8.16 -8.51 4.31
CA GLY A 28 8.15 -8.70 2.87
C GLY A 28 7.59 -7.51 2.13
N TYR A 29 8.11 -7.26 0.93
CA TYR A 29 7.72 -6.13 0.11
C TYR A 29 7.79 -6.48 -1.39
N ARG A 30 7.24 -5.62 -2.22
CA ARG A 30 7.39 -5.62 -3.68
C ARG A 30 8.44 -4.58 -4.10
N PHE A 31 8.36 -3.40 -3.52
CA PHE A 31 9.34 -2.32 -3.67
C PHE A 31 9.24 -1.32 -2.52
N ALA A 32 10.29 -0.55 -2.33
CA ALA A 32 10.33 0.57 -1.40
C ALA A 32 10.98 1.80 -2.07
N LEU A 33 10.50 2.98 -1.71
CA LEU A 33 10.97 4.25 -2.26
C LEU A 33 11.29 5.23 -1.15
N LEU A 34 12.35 6.02 -1.33
CA LEU A 34 12.71 7.16 -0.51
C LEU A 34 12.33 8.46 -1.20
N CYS A 35 11.92 9.43 -0.40
CA CYS A 35 11.81 10.83 -0.79
C CYS A 35 13.00 11.57 -0.17
N ILE A 36 13.87 12.14 -0.99
CA ILE A 36 15.08 12.84 -0.58
C ILE A 36 15.10 14.28 -1.10
N ASP A 37 15.86 15.13 -0.44
CA ASP A 37 16.13 16.48 -0.93
C ASP A 37 17.34 16.55 -1.88
N GLU A 38 17.76 17.75 -2.25
CA GLU A 38 18.86 18.03 -3.19
C GLU A 38 20.23 17.60 -2.67
N ILE A 39 20.39 17.50 -1.36
CA ILE A 39 21.64 17.03 -0.73
C ILE A 39 21.61 15.56 -0.33
N GLY A 40 20.51 14.86 -0.67
CA GLY A 40 20.34 13.44 -0.41
C GLY A 40 19.80 13.10 0.98
N LEU A 41 19.32 14.08 1.75
CA LEU A 41 18.72 13.83 3.05
C LEU A 41 17.32 13.20 2.90
N PRO A 42 17.02 12.08 3.57
CA PRO A 42 15.71 11.44 3.49
C PRO A 42 14.66 12.22 4.29
N HIS A 43 13.49 12.46 3.67
CA HIS A 43 12.32 13.10 4.25
C HIS A 43 11.09 12.20 4.31
N GLY A 44 11.16 11.03 3.69
CA GLY A 44 10.06 10.09 3.72
C GLY A 44 10.39 8.78 3.05
N VAL A 45 9.63 7.75 3.41
CA VAL A 45 9.76 6.40 2.88
C VAL A 45 8.39 5.77 2.69
N VAL A 46 8.22 5.00 1.63
CA VAL A 46 7.04 4.18 1.39
C VAL A 46 7.46 2.75 1.09
N ILE A 47 6.78 1.79 1.73
CA ILE A 47 6.94 0.35 1.48
C ILE A 47 5.64 -0.18 0.89
N VAL A 48 5.75 -0.82 -0.27
CA VAL A 48 4.63 -1.42 -0.98
C VAL A 48 4.81 -2.93 -1.03
N GLY A 49 3.79 -3.65 -0.63
CA GLY A 49 3.78 -5.10 -0.56
C GLY A 49 2.52 -5.72 -1.15
N ARG A 50 2.29 -6.96 -0.79
CA ARG A 50 1.04 -7.67 -1.08
C ARG A 50 -0.05 -7.24 -0.11
N PRO A 51 -1.34 -7.31 -0.49
CA PRO A 51 -2.44 -7.09 0.43
C PRO A 51 -2.37 -8.00 1.66
N VAL A 52 -2.66 -7.45 2.83
CA VAL A 52 -2.72 -8.22 4.08
C VAL A 52 -3.90 -9.19 4.05
N SER A 53 -5.00 -8.80 3.44
CA SER A 53 -6.17 -9.67 3.26
C SER A 53 -5.90 -10.74 2.21
N ARG A 54 -6.04 -12.01 2.62
CA ARG A 54 -5.88 -13.18 1.73
C ARG A 54 -6.96 -13.26 0.63
N MET A 55 -8.07 -12.57 0.81
CA MET A 55 -9.18 -12.53 -0.17
C MET A 55 -8.90 -11.61 -1.34
N ILE A 56 -7.89 -10.76 -1.24
CA ILE A 56 -7.50 -9.82 -2.31
C ILE A 56 -6.40 -10.45 -3.15
N ASP A 57 -6.57 -10.43 -4.47
CA ASP A 57 -5.59 -10.97 -5.42
C ASP A 57 -4.30 -10.15 -5.38
N GLN A 58 -3.24 -10.74 -4.84
CA GLN A 58 -1.93 -10.13 -4.65
C GLN A 58 -1.17 -9.82 -5.95
N TYR A 59 -1.61 -10.35 -7.08
CA TYR A 59 -1.01 -10.10 -8.39
C TYR A 59 -1.71 -8.95 -9.15
N ARG A 60 -2.89 -8.57 -8.69
CA ARG A 60 -3.67 -7.46 -9.26
C ARG A 60 -3.64 -6.21 -8.41
N VAL A 61 -3.55 -6.38 -7.10
CA VAL A 61 -3.62 -5.29 -6.13
C VAL A 61 -2.31 -5.21 -5.36
N ALA A 62 -1.68 -4.04 -5.38
CA ALA A 62 -0.59 -3.69 -4.50
C ALA A 62 -1.14 -3.00 -3.23
N GLU A 63 -0.41 -3.08 -2.12
CA GLU A 63 -0.78 -2.41 -0.88
C GLU A 63 0.39 -1.62 -0.32
N VAL A 64 0.16 -0.33 -0.02
CA VAL A 64 1.10 0.45 0.79
C VAL A 64 1.01 -0.05 2.21
N SER A 65 2.03 -0.78 2.63
CA SER A 65 2.13 -1.37 3.98
C SER A 65 2.57 -0.35 5.02
N ARG A 66 3.45 0.56 4.62
CA ARG A 66 3.98 1.65 5.45
C ARG A 66 4.26 2.88 4.61
N LEU A 67 3.99 4.03 5.17
CA LEU A 67 4.48 5.31 4.70
C LEU A 67 4.82 6.14 5.94
N ALA A 68 6.02 6.66 5.99
CA ALA A 68 6.52 7.47 7.08
C ALA A 68 7.28 8.68 6.55
N THR A 69 7.16 9.80 7.21
CA THR A 69 7.88 11.04 6.87
C THR A 69 8.31 11.77 8.14
N ASP A 70 9.29 12.62 8.01
CA ASP A 70 9.73 13.55 9.07
C ASP A 70 8.83 14.79 9.22
N GLY A 71 7.74 14.87 8.45
CA GLY A 71 6.83 16.01 8.42
C GLY A 71 7.13 17.01 7.30
N HIS A 72 8.14 16.77 6.46
CA HIS A 72 8.45 17.64 5.34
C HIS A 72 7.25 17.83 4.40
N LYS A 73 7.01 19.08 4.02
CA LYS A 73 5.87 19.45 3.16
C LYS A 73 5.86 18.65 1.86
N ASN A 74 4.70 18.11 1.50
CA ASN A 74 4.44 17.33 0.29
C ASN A 74 5.11 15.94 0.23
N ALA A 75 5.98 15.55 1.16
CA ALA A 75 6.66 14.24 1.12
C ALA A 75 5.65 13.07 1.05
N CYS A 76 4.59 13.09 1.85
CA CYS A 76 3.53 12.08 1.82
C CYS A 76 2.84 11.96 0.45
N SER A 77 2.38 13.08 -0.13
CA SER A 77 1.66 13.07 -1.41
C SER A 77 2.57 12.67 -2.58
N ILE A 78 3.84 13.10 -2.55
CA ILE A 78 4.86 12.70 -3.53
C ILE A 78 5.09 11.19 -3.48
N LEU A 79 5.22 10.60 -2.28
CA LEU A 79 5.43 9.17 -2.09
C LEU A 79 4.21 8.35 -2.50
N TYR A 80 2.98 8.75 -2.14
CA TYR A 80 1.77 8.08 -2.61
C TYR A 80 1.62 8.14 -4.14
N GLY A 81 1.94 9.28 -4.73
CA GLY A 81 1.95 9.44 -6.18
C GLY A 81 3.00 8.57 -6.86
N ALA A 82 4.21 8.51 -6.31
CA ALA A 82 5.31 7.68 -6.83
C ALA A 82 4.99 6.18 -6.69
N ALA A 83 4.49 5.74 -5.54
CA ALA A 83 4.08 4.35 -5.32
C ALA A 83 3.03 3.90 -6.34
N ALA A 84 2.05 4.75 -6.63
CA ALA A 84 1.04 4.46 -7.65
C ALA A 84 1.63 4.34 -9.06
N ARG A 85 2.58 5.22 -9.44
CA ARG A 85 3.25 5.15 -10.76
C ARG A 85 4.09 3.89 -10.91
N VAL A 86 4.87 3.52 -9.88
CA VAL A 86 5.69 2.30 -9.90
C VAL A 86 4.78 1.06 -9.95
N ALA A 87 3.74 0.98 -9.11
CA ALA A 87 2.79 -0.12 -9.15
C ALA A 87 2.10 -0.26 -10.52
N LYS A 88 1.76 0.87 -11.17
CA LYS A 88 1.23 0.89 -12.54
C LYS A 88 2.23 0.32 -13.56
N ALA A 89 3.49 0.74 -13.47
CA ALA A 89 4.56 0.24 -14.35
C ALA A 89 4.82 -1.25 -14.16
N MET A 90 4.63 -1.78 -12.94
CA MET A 90 4.71 -3.21 -12.62
C MET A 90 3.48 -4.01 -13.09
N GLY A 91 2.45 -3.38 -13.64
CA GLY A 91 1.26 -4.04 -14.18
C GLY A 91 0.13 -4.26 -13.18
N PHE A 92 0.21 -3.72 -11.97
CA PHE A 92 -0.90 -3.78 -11.01
C PHE A 92 -2.12 -3.01 -11.54
N GLN A 93 -3.31 -3.54 -11.27
CA GLN A 93 -4.59 -2.95 -11.68
C GLN A 93 -5.01 -1.83 -10.72
N SER A 94 -4.69 -2.00 -9.45
CA SER A 94 -4.97 -1.00 -8.41
C SER A 94 -3.93 -1.07 -7.30
N ILE A 95 -3.88 0.00 -6.53
CA ILE A 95 -3.12 0.08 -5.29
C ILE A 95 -4.04 0.55 -4.17
N GLN A 96 -3.86 -0.01 -2.98
CA GLN A 96 -4.66 0.33 -1.79
C GLN A 96 -3.79 0.65 -0.59
N THR A 97 -4.37 1.32 0.39
CA THR A 97 -3.77 1.56 1.71
C THR A 97 -4.85 1.70 2.76
N TYR A 98 -4.45 1.53 4.01
CA TYR A 98 -5.29 1.75 5.19
C TYR A 98 -4.61 2.78 6.09
N ILE A 99 -5.35 3.80 6.49
CA ILE A 99 -4.92 4.80 7.47
C ILE A 99 -5.84 4.74 8.68
N LEU A 100 -5.43 5.29 9.80
CA LEU A 100 -6.29 5.41 10.98
C LEU A 100 -7.43 6.42 10.71
N ASP A 101 -8.57 6.24 11.35
CA ASP A 101 -9.72 7.14 11.25
C ASP A 101 -9.40 8.56 11.77
N SER A 102 -8.43 8.67 12.67
CA SER A 102 -7.90 9.95 13.17
C SER A 102 -7.05 10.73 12.15
N GLU A 103 -6.62 10.07 11.06
CA GLU A 103 -5.81 10.69 10.02
C GLU A 103 -6.69 11.31 8.93
N SER A 104 -6.36 12.52 8.49
CA SER A 104 -7.20 13.30 7.56
C SER A 104 -7.28 12.72 6.13
N GLY A 105 -6.31 11.90 5.73
CA GLY A 105 -6.20 11.38 4.36
C GLY A 105 -5.97 12.45 3.28
N VAL A 106 -5.62 13.68 3.66
CA VAL A 106 -5.42 14.80 2.72
C VAL A 106 -4.36 14.47 1.68
N SER A 107 -3.23 13.89 2.09
CA SER A 107 -2.14 13.51 1.17
C SER A 107 -2.56 12.45 0.16
N LEU A 108 -3.44 11.53 0.55
CA LEU A 108 -4.03 10.52 -0.33
C LEU A 108 -4.95 11.18 -1.37
N LYS A 109 -5.88 12.02 -0.91
CA LYS A 109 -6.78 12.77 -1.79
C LYS A 109 -6.01 13.66 -2.76
N ALA A 110 -4.98 14.39 -2.28
CA ALA A 110 -4.13 15.24 -3.10
C ALA A 110 -3.36 14.46 -4.17
N SER A 111 -3.04 13.18 -3.94
CA SER A 111 -2.40 12.29 -4.94
C SER A 111 -3.41 11.45 -5.76
N GLY A 112 -4.69 11.78 -5.70
CA GLY A 112 -5.74 11.19 -6.53
C GLY A 112 -6.19 9.79 -6.08
N TRP A 113 -6.05 9.48 -4.78
CA TRP A 113 -6.61 8.28 -4.19
C TRP A 113 -8.04 8.54 -3.72
N GLN A 114 -8.87 7.52 -3.77
CA GLN A 114 -10.29 7.59 -3.41
C GLN A 114 -10.55 6.80 -2.13
N PHE A 115 -11.30 7.38 -1.22
CA PHE A 115 -11.88 6.67 -0.09
C PHE A 115 -12.85 5.59 -0.60
N LYS A 116 -12.78 4.39 -0.03
CA LYS A 116 -13.64 3.26 -0.43
C LYS A 116 -14.49 2.70 0.69
N ALA A 117 -13.95 2.55 1.87
CA ALA A 117 -14.66 1.92 2.98
C ALA A 117 -14.02 2.21 4.32
N ILE A 118 -14.80 2.05 5.37
CA ILE A 118 -14.31 1.92 6.74
C ILE A 118 -14.12 0.42 7.00
N SER A 119 -12.96 0.05 7.52
CA SER A 119 -12.66 -1.29 7.97
C SER A 119 -12.68 -1.31 9.49
N ASP A 120 -13.55 -2.11 10.07
CA ASP A 120 -13.54 -2.32 11.50
C ASP A 120 -12.24 -3.02 11.91
N GLY A 121 -11.55 -2.44 12.90
CA GLY A 121 -10.36 -3.01 13.48
C GLY A 121 -10.70 -4.31 14.20
N GLY A 122 -10.54 -5.44 13.54
CA GLY A 122 -10.76 -6.75 14.14
C GLY A 122 -9.50 -7.30 14.83
N THR A 123 -9.69 -8.06 15.90
CA THR A 123 -8.62 -8.89 16.48
C THR A 123 -8.36 -10.09 15.56
N TRP A 124 -7.10 -10.38 15.26
CA TRP A 124 -6.69 -11.58 14.49
C TRP A 124 -6.77 -12.86 15.33
N SER A 125 -7.18 -12.74 16.60
CA SER A 125 -7.35 -13.86 17.53
C SER A 125 -8.70 -14.54 17.33
N ARG A 126 -8.70 -15.87 17.23
CA ARG A 126 -9.88 -16.73 17.34
C ARG A 126 -9.82 -17.46 18.67
N GLU A 127 -10.96 -17.86 19.24
CA GLU A 127 -11.07 -18.54 20.54
C GLU A 127 -10.08 -19.71 20.75
N GLN A 128 -9.61 -20.33 19.68
CA GLN A 128 -8.68 -21.46 19.72
C GLN A 128 -7.22 -21.11 19.37
N ARG A 129 -6.90 -19.86 19.05
CA ARG A 129 -5.54 -19.46 18.64
C ARG A 129 -5.27 -17.98 18.91
N GLU A 130 -4.63 -17.70 20.02
CA GLU A 130 -4.08 -16.37 20.30
C GLU A 130 -2.97 -16.01 19.32
N ARG A 131 -3.07 -14.83 18.72
CA ARG A 131 -2.03 -14.24 17.88
C ARG A 131 -1.61 -12.90 18.46
N LYS A 132 -0.30 -12.68 18.57
CA LYS A 132 0.21 -11.34 18.93
C LYS A 132 -0.33 -10.30 17.96
N GLN A 133 -1.01 -9.32 18.51
CA GLN A 133 -1.59 -8.21 17.75
C GLN A 133 -0.46 -7.35 17.19
N LYS A 134 -0.37 -7.25 15.86
CA LYS A 134 0.67 -6.49 15.14
C LYS A 134 0.24 -5.10 14.69
N ALA A 135 -1.02 -4.72 14.89
CA ALA A 135 -1.56 -3.44 14.44
C ALA A 135 -2.63 -2.92 15.41
N PRO A 136 -2.84 -1.60 15.49
CA PRO A 136 -3.94 -1.01 16.25
C PRO A 136 -5.29 -1.58 15.83
N THR A 137 -6.16 -1.82 16.81
CA THR A 137 -7.54 -2.33 16.61
C THR A 137 -8.56 -1.27 16.22
N ASN A 138 -8.11 -0.02 16.12
CA ASN A 138 -8.97 1.10 15.75
C ASN A 138 -9.51 0.96 14.33
N GLN A 139 -10.66 1.56 14.07
CA GLN A 139 -11.21 1.66 12.72
C GLN A 139 -10.18 2.24 11.76
N LYS A 140 -10.17 1.72 10.54
CA LYS A 140 -9.25 2.16 9.49
C LYS A 140 -10.03 2.60 8.27
N LEU A 141 -9.57 3.66 7.66
CA LEU A 141 -10.08 4.16 6.39
C LEU A 141 -9.31 3.50 5.25
N LYS A 142 -10.02 2.82 4.37
CA LYS A 142 -9.45 2.23 3.16
C LYS A 142 -9.47 3.24 2.03
N PHE A 143 -8.31 3.49 1.45
CA PHE A 143 -8.15 4.26 0.21
C PHE A 143 -7.63 3.37 -0.90
N THR A 144 -8.08 3.65 -2.14
CA THR A 144 -7.64 2.93 -3.33
C THR A 144 -7.39 3.88 -4.49
N LYS A 145 -6.52 3.46 -5.40
CA LYS A 145 -6.31 4.14 -6.68
C LYS A 145 -6.29 3.10 -7.79
N THR A 146 -7.16 3.28 -8.79
CA THR A 146 -7.17 2.48 -10.01
C THR A 146 -5.99 2.88 -10.89
N LEU A 147 -5.24 1.92 -11.41
CA LEU A 147 -4.01 2.12 -12.17
C LEU A 147 -4.16 1.72 -13.64
N ASN A 148 -4.70 0.53 -13.91
CA ASN A 148 -4.82 -0.06 -15.24
C ASN A 148 -6.21 -0.69 -15.44
N GLN A 149 -7.16 0.11 -15.92
CA GLN A 149 -8.51 -0.38 -16.20
C GLN A 149 -8.50 -1.46 -17.31
N LYS A 150 -7.77 -1.23 -18.41
CA LYS A 150 -7.70 -2.18 -19.53
C LYS A 150 -7.08 -3.53 -19.18
N ALA A 151 -6.09 -3.55 -18.28
CA ALA A 151 -5.50 -4.81 -17.82
C ALA A 151 -6.47 -5.63 -16.97
N ALA A 152 -7.33 -4.97 -16.18
CA ALA A 152 -8.39 -5.61 -15.42
C ALA A 152 -9.36 -6.33 -16.36
N ASP A 153 -9.81 -5.65 -17.41
CA ASP A 153 -10.78 -6.18 -18.37
C ASP A 153 -10.22 -7.38 -19.16
N LEU A 154 -8.94 -7.33 -19.56
CA LEU A 154 -8.29 -8.42 -20.28
C LEU A 154 -8.16 -9.70 -19.44
N VAL A 155 -7.88 -9.59 -18.15
CA VAL A 155 -7.75 -10.76 -17.27
C VAL A 155 -9.12 -11.34 -16.93
N LEU A 156 -10.15 -10.50 -16.76
CA LEU A 156 -11.52 -10.98 -16.59
C LEU A 156 -11.99 -11.77 -17.80
N ARG A 157 -11.79 -11.23 -19.02
CA ARG A 157 -12.13 -11.94 -20.28
C ARG A 157 -11.38 -13.26 -20.44
N LYS A 158 -10.12 -13.36 -19.99
CA LYS A 158 -9.38 -14.63 -20.02
C LYS A 158 -9.94 -15.65 -19.03
N LYS A 159 -10.39 -15.23 -17.84
CA LYS A 159 -11.04 -16.11 -16.87
C LYS A 159 -12.40 -16.61 -17.37
N GLU A 160 -13.19 -15.74 -17.95
CA GLU A 160 -14.49 -16.11 -18.55
C GLU A 160 -14.31 -17.11 -19.70
N LYS A 161 -13.30 -16.89 -20.57
CA LYS A 161 -12.97 -17.85 -21.66
C LYS A 161 -12.52 -19.20 -21.13
N ALA A 162 -11.60 -19.23 -20.17
CA ALA A 162 -11.12 -20.47 -19.57
C ALA A 162 -12.23 -21.24 -18.84
N GLN A 163 -13.16 -20.53 -18.21
CA GLN A 163 -14.31 -21.13 -17.54
C GLN A 163 -15.32 -21.68 -18.54
N PHE A 164 -15.49 -21.04 -19.69
CA PHE A 164 -16.34 -21.53 -20.79
C PHE A 164 -15.77 -22.77 -21.47
N GLU A 165 -14.44 -22.84 -21.66
CA GLU A 165 -13.74 -24.00 -22.20
C GLU A 165 -13.76 -25.23 -21.27
N LEU A 166 -13.83 -25.00 -19.93
CA LEU A 166 -13.91 -26.07 -18.93
C LEU A 166 -15.33 -26.61 -18.70
N PHE A 167 -16.37 -25.84 -18.99
CA PHE A 167 -17.77 -26.21 -18.74
C PHE A 167 -18.65 -26.18 -19.99
N GLY A 168 -18.09 -25.87 -21.17
CA GLY A 168 -18.77 -25.91 -22.44
C GLY A 168 -18.67 -27.33 -23.06
N CYS A 169 -19.62 -28.18 -22.70
CA CYS A 169 -20.00 -29.30 -23.56
C CYS A 169 -20.96 -28.81 -24.62
#